data_78e57a24cebed70ebb0eaf76cef2b145
#
_entry.id   78e57a24cebed70ebb0eaf76cef2b145
#
_cell.length_a   1.000
_cell.length_b   1.000
_cell.length_c   1.000
_cell.angle_alpha   90.00
_cell.angle_beta   90.00
_cell.angle_gamma   90.00
#
_symmetry.space_group_name_H-M   'P 1'
#
loop_
_entity.id
_entity.type
_entity.pdbx_description
1 polymer ?
#
loop_
_entity_poly.entity_id
_entity_poly.type
_entity_poly.pdbx_seq_one_letter_code
_entity_poly.pdbx_strand_id
1 'polypeptide(L)'
;TTAYKSNAVATTITKKDLRVEYAIQSKMSIPSDGMEHRVSIATHELPASYEYHVLPKIDPSVYLSAQVVGWEKLNLLSGESNIYFDGTFMGKSYLDVNSTKDTLSFSFGKDSKVSVERTRVREKSKIKTIGSRQKFEVTWEIKIKNNGGAMIPLIVKDQYPVSNQEDIKVKQGELVDGKVDEKTG
;
A
#
# COMPACT_ATOMS: atom_id res chain seq x y z
N THR A 1 16.77 -17.19 8.59
CA THR A 1 15.37 -17.54 8.26
C THR A 1 14.83 -18.38 9.39
N THR A 2 14.27 -17.75 10.42
CA THR A 2 13.64 -18.50 11.52
C THR A 2 12.14 -18.53 11.22
N ALA A 3 11.70 -19.63 10.64
CA ALA A 3 10.29 -19.86 10.44
C ALA A 3 9.64 -20.06 11.82
N TYR A 4 8.72 -19.20 12.19
CA TYR A 4 7.82 -19.43 13.29
C TYR A 4 6.94 -20.65 12.92
N LYS A 5 7.22 -21.80 13.52
CA LYS A 5 6.32 -22.95 13.44
C LYS A 5 5.07 -22.62 14.23
N SER A 6 4.06 -22.09 13.58
CA SER A 6 2.70 -22.10 14.09
C SER A 6 2.27 -23.56 14.14
N ASN A 7 1.93 -24.06 15.32
CA ASN A 7 1.22 -25.34 15.41
C ASN A 7 -0.13 -25.12 14.75
N ALA A 8 -0.25 -25.58 13.50
CA ALA A 8 -1.50 -25.51 12.77
C ALA A 8 -2.56 -26.31 13.54
N VAL A 9 -3.56 -25.63 14.01
CA VAL A 9 -4.73 -26.26 14.64
C VAL A 9 -5.54 -26.89 13.53
N ALA A 10 -5.80 -28.20 13.61
CA ALA A 10 -6.64 -28.88 12.65
C ALA A 10 -8.06 -28.32 12.74
N THR A 11 -8.51 -27.66 11.70
CA THR A 11 -9.83 -27.01 11.60
C THR A 11 -10.54 -27.50 10.36
N THR A 12 -11.79 -27.87 10.47
CA THR A 12 -12.65 -28.18 9.32
C THR A 12 -13.52 -26.97 9.03
N ILE A 13 -13.41 -26.44 7.82
CA ILE A 13 -14.24 -25.32 7.36
C ILE A 13 -15.36 -25.90 6.50
N THR A 14 -16.60 -25.69 6.90
CA THR A 14 -17.78 -26.11 6.16
C THR A 14 -18.57 -24.90 5.71
N LYS A 15 -18.74 -24.74 4.40
CA LYS A 15 -19.57 -23.70 3.80
C LYS A 15 -20.98 -24.23 3.62
N LYS A 16 -21.95 -23.62 4.28
CA LYS A 16 -23.39 -23.79 4.06
C LYS A 16 -23.91 -22.52 3.35
N ASP A 17 -25.01 -22.62 2.62
CA ASP A 17 -25.51 -21.59 1.71
C ASP A 17 -25.54 -20.15 2.30
N LEU A 18 -25.72 -20.02 3.62
CA LEU A 18 -25.82 -18.72 4.30
C LEU A 18 -24.80 -18.51 5.43
N ARG A 19 -23.91 -19.48 5.70
CA ARG A 19 -22.94 -19.37 6.80
C ARG A 19 -21.68 -20.17 6.55
N VAL A 20 -20.59 -19.71 7.14
CA VAL A 20 -19.33 -20.45 7.23
C VAL A 20 -19.20 -20.96 8.67
N GLU A 21 -18.89 -22.24 8.82
CA GLU A 21 -18.68 -22.90 10.10
C GLU A 21 -17.22 -23.35 10.19
N TYR A 22 -16.54 -22.94 11.25
CA TYR A 22 -15.16 -23.32 11.55
C TYR A 22 -15.16 -24.29 12.71
N ALA A 23 -15.03 -25.59 12.44
CA ALA A 23 -14.97 -26.63 13.47
C ALA A 23 -13.51 -26.89 13.86
N ILE A 24 -13.10 -26.43 15.04
CA ILE A 24 -11.76 -26.65 15.57
C ILE A 24 -11.70 -28.09 16.11
N GLN A 25 -10.84 -28.91 15.51
CA GLN A 25 -10.68 -30.31 15.85
C GLN A 25 -9.92 -30.54 17.17
N SER A 26 -9.04 -29.60 17.53
CA SER A 26 -8.23 -29.70 18.74
C SER A 26 -8.99 -29.21 19.96
N LYS A 27 -9.03 -30.03 20.99
CA LYS A 27 -9.56 -29.62 22.30
C LYS A 27 -8.61 -28.60 22.93
N MET A 28 -9.13 -27.45 23.34
CA MET A 28 -8.40 -26.40 24.02
C MET A 28 -9.03 -26.13 25.39
N SER A 29 -8.18 -25.88 26.38
CA SER A 29 -8.61 -25.40 27.70
C SER A 29 -8.53 -23.87 27.71
N ILE A 30 -9.68 -23.22 27.85
CA ILE A 30 -9.74 -21.76 28.03
C ILE A 30 -10.06 -21.52 29.50
N PRO A 31 -9.15 -20.83 30.24
CA PRO A 31 -9.40 -20.50 31.64
C PRO A 31 -10.60 -19.57 31.78
N SER A 32 -11.35 -19.74 32.87
CA SER A 32 -12.48 -18.87 33.20
C SER A 32 -11.98 -17.71 34.11
N ASP A 33 -11.09 -16.88 33.57
CA ASP A 33 -10.40 -15.80 34.29
C ASP A 33 -10.90 -14.39 33.94
N GLY A 34 -11.92 -14.30 33.06
CA GLY A 34 -12.47 -13.03 32.60
C GLY A 34 -11.56 -12.27 31.63
N MET A 35 -10.47 -12.91 31.14
CA MET A 35 -9.55 -12.33 30.19
C MET A 35 -9.88 -12.76 28.74
N GLU A 36 -9.44 -11.95 27.77
CA GLU A 36 -9.54 -12.30 26.35
C GLU A 36 -8.47 -13.32 25.98
N HIS A 37 -8.89 -14.49 25.49
CA HIS A 37 -8.01 -15.55 25.00
C HIS A 37 -8.07 -15.65 23.49
N ARG A 38 -6.92 -15.54 22.82
CA ARG A 38 -6.80 -15.66 21.36
C ARG A 38 -6.53 -17.10 20.97
N VAL A 39 -7.34 -17.60 20.07
CA VAL A 39 -7.25 -18.96 19.55
C VAL A 39 -7.00 -18.89 18.05
N SER A 40 -5.95 -19.58 17.58
CA SER A 40 -5.71 -19.72 16.14
C SER A 40 -6.69 -20.71 15.54
N ILE A 41 -7.44 -20.28 14.54
CA ILE A 41 -8.43 -21.11 13.84
C ILE A 41 -7.79 -21.82 12.64
N ALA A 42 -7.07 -21.07 11.81
CA ALA A 42 -6.43 -21.58 10.61
C ALA A 42 -5.17 -20.78 10.26
N THR A 43 -4.28 -21.38 9.52
CA THR A 43 -3.09 -20.74 8.94
C THR A 43 -3.07 -21.02 7.44
N HIS A 44 -2.89 -19.98 6.65
CA HIS A 44 -2.86 -20.07 5.19
C HIS A 44 -1.59 -19.40 4.66
N GLU A 45 -1.01 -20.02 3.65
CA GLU A 45 0.07 -19.43 2.86
C GLU A 45 -0.54 -18.89 1.57
N LEU A 46 -0.29 -17.60 1.31
CA LEU A 46 -0.81 -16.92 0.13
C LEU A 46 0.32 -16.27 -0.65
N PRO A 47 0.23 -16.29 -1.99
CA PRO A 47 1.16 -15.54 -2.81
C PRO A 47 0.97 -14.05 -2.59
N ALA A 48 2.08 -13.35 -2.36
CA ALA A 48 2.09 -11.92 -2.17
C ALA A 48 3.16 -11.28 -3.06
N SER A 49 2.81 -10.17 -3.68
CA SER A 49 3.75 -9.28 -4.34
C SER A 49 3.96 -8.03 -3.50
N TYR A 50 5.20 -7.53 -3.48
CA TYR A 50 5.55 -6.35 -2.70
C TYR A 50 5.74 -5.17 -3.62
N GLU A 51 5.18 -4.03 -3.25
CA GLU A 51 5.28 -2.78 -4.00
C GLU A 51 5.64 -1.64 -3.06
N TYR A 52 6.53 -0.77 -3.53
CA TYR A 52 6.90 0.44 -2.83
C TYR A 52 6.20 1.63 -3.50
N HIS A 53 5.62 2.51 -2.71
CA HIS A 53 4.89 3.68 -3.20
C HIS A 53 5.41 4.94 -2.53
N VAL A 54 5.50 6.01 -3.31
CA VAL A 54 5.77 7.35 -2.80
C VAL A 54 4.93 8.38 -3.53
N LEU A 55 4.43 9.36 -2.80
CA LEU A 55 3.73 10.52 -3.34
C LEU A 55 4.42 11.80 -2.83
N PRO A 56 5.59 12.17 -3.43
CA PRO A 56 6.51 13.14 -2.84
C PRO A 56 5.95 14.57 -2.79
N LYS A 57 4.88 14.85 -3.53
CA LYS A 57 4.15 16.12 -3.42
C LYS A 57 3.45 16.28 -2.06
N ILE A 58 3.03 15.18 -1.43
CA ILE A 58 2.29 15.16 -0.15
C ILE A 58 3.19 14.68 0.98
N ASP A 59 3.82 13.52 0.82
CA ASP A 59 4.74 12.92 1.79
C ASP A 59 5.90 12.25 1.02
N PRO A 60 7.15 12.67 1.24
CA PRO A 60 8.31 12.05 0.60
C PRO A 60 8.68 10.68 1.17
N SER A 61 7.96 10.20 2.18
CA SER A 61 8.18 8.87 2.73
C SER A 61 7.78 7.79 1.74
N VAL A 62 8.60 6.75 1.64
CA VAL A 62 8.32 5.56 0.85
C VAL A 62 7.58 4.55 1.71
N TYR A 63 6.47 4.04 1.23
CA TYR A 63 5.64 3.05 1.91
C TYR A 63 5.75 1.70 1.22
N LEU A 64 5.96 0.66 2.01
CA LEU A 64 5.91 -0.73 1.55
C LEU A 64 4.48 -1.28 1.72
N SER A 65 3.96 -1.90 0.68
CA SER A 65 2.71 -2.63 0.72
C SER A 65 2.86 -4.03 0.13
N ALA A 66 2.05 -4.98 0.62
CA ALA A 66 1.88 -6.27 -0.01
C ALA A 66 0.51 -6.36 -0.68
N GLN A 67 0.50 -6.93 -1.85
CA GLN A 67 -0.68 -7.28 -2.61
C GLN A 67 -0.87 -8.80 -2.54
N VAL A 68 -1.96 -9.25 -1.94
CA VAL A 68 -2.26 -10.67 -1.71
C VAL A 68 -3.42 -11.09 -2.59
N VAL A 69 -3.26 -12.17 -3.33
CA VAL A 69 -4.27 -12.73 -4.23
C VAL A 69 -4.69 -14.15 -3.81
N GLY A 70 -5.85 -14.61 -4.28
CA GLY A 70 -6.35 -15.96 -4.03
C GLY A 70 -6.94 -16.17 -2.64
N TRP A 71 -7.24 -15.09 -1.93
CA TRP A 71 -7.82 -15.09 -0.58
C TRP A 71 -9.31 -15.46 -0.56
N GLU A 72 -10.02 -15.29 -1.67
CA GLU A 72 -11.47 -15.50 -1.80
C GLU A 72 -11.88 -16.93 -1.48
N LYS A 73 -10.98 -17.87 -1.74
CA LYS A 73 -11.22 -19.31 -1.51
C LYS A 73 -11.12 -19.71 -0.03
N LEU A 74 -10.58 -18.82 0.80
CA LEU A 74 -10.26 -19.14 2.19
C LEU A 74 -11.42 -18.89 3.16
N ASN A 75 -12.53 -18.33 2.66
CA ASN A 75 -13.68 -17.95 3.49
C ASN A 75 -13.29 -17.10 4.71
N LEU A 76 -12.40 -16.13 4.51
CA LEU A 76 -11.95 -15.25 5.58
C LEU A 76 -13.12 -14.42 6.12
N LEU A 77 -13.01 -13.98 7.36
CA LEU A 77 -13.95 -13.06 7.99
C LEU A 77 -13.34 -11.66 8.02
N SER A 78 -14.18 -10.65 7.82
CA SER A 78 -13.75 -9.26 8.03
C SER A 78 -13.45 -9.01 9.50
N GLY A 79 -12.40 -8.26 9.77
CA GLY A 79 -12.01 -7.96 11.14
C GLY A 79 -10.69 -7.20 11.26
N GLU A 80 -10.35 -6.85 12.51
CA GLU A 80 -9.07 -6.23 12.83
C GLU A 80 -7.93 -7.24 12.62
N SER A 81 -6.88 -6.82 11.93
CA SER A 81 -5.69 -7.63 11.65
C SER A 81 -4.44 -6.96 12.20
N ASN A 82 -3.54 -7.76 12.78
CA ASN A 82 -2.20 -7.33 13.14
C ASN A 82 -1.24 -7.71 12.02
N ILE A 83 -0.44 -6.75 11.58
CA ILE A 83 0.51 -6.94 10.49
C ILE A 83 1.91 -7.10 11.08
N TYR A 84 2.59 -8.16 10.69
CA TYR A 84 3.98 -8.43 11.04
C TYR A 84 4.81 -8.57 9.77
N PHE A 85 6.00 -7.98 9.76
CA PHE A 85 6.97 -8.13 8.69
C PHE A 85 8.32 -8.52 9.29
N ASP A 86 8.88 -9.62 8.83
CA ASP A 86 10.13 -10.20 9.36
C ASP A 86 10.14 -10.29 10.89
N GLY A 87 9.02 -10.76 11.48
CA GLY A 87 8.84 -10.91 12.92
C GLY A 87 8.57 -9.61 13.69
N THR A 88 8.62 -8.45 13.05
CA THR A 88 8.37 -7.14 13.66
C THR A 88 6.91 -6.73 13.48
N PHE A 89 6.26 -6.28 14.54
CA PHE A 89 4.91 -5.71 14.47
C PHE A 89 4.95 -4.36 13.74
N MET A 90 4.23 -4.26 12.63
CA MET A 90 4.19 -3.07 11.78
C MET A 90 2.98 -2.18 12.05
N GLY A 91 1.93 -2.77 12.61
CA GLY A 91 0.71 -2.03 12.92
C GLY A 91 -0.55 -2.88 12.79
N LYS A 92 -1.68 -2.20 12.87
CA LYS A 92 -3.00 -2.79 12.70
C LYS A 92 -3.62 -2.33 11.39
N SER A 93 -4.43 -3.19 10.79
CA SER A 93 -5.25 -2.90 9.62
C SER A 93 -6.61 -3.54 9.80
N TYR A 94 -7.55 -3.18 8.97
CA TYR A 94 -8.84 -3.86 8.89
C TYR A 94 -8.88 -4.72 7.62
N LEU A 95 -9.15 -6.00 7.79
CA LEU A 95 -9.39 -6.92 6.70
C LEU A 95 -10.86 -6.80 6.27
N ASP A 96 -11.10 -6.29 5.08
CA ASP A 96 -12.43 -6.22 4.48
C ASP A 96 -12.56 -7.25 3.37
N VAL A 97 -13.27 -8.33 3.65
CA VAL A 97 -13.53 -9.42 2.69
C VAL A 97 -14.74 -9.15 1.78
N ASN A 98 -15.47 -8.06 2.00
CA ASN A 98 -16.59 -7.66 1.14
C ASN A 98 -16.13 -6.72 0.01
N SER A 99 -14.82 -6.45 -0.07
CA SER A 99 -14.25 -5.66 -1.16
C SER A 99 -14.48 -6.36 -2.50
N THR A 100 -14.87 -5.58 -3.51
CA THR A 100 -14.98 -6.06 -4.90
C THR A 100 -13.64 -6.26 -5.60
N LYS A 101 -12.53 -6.03 -4.88
CA LYS A 101 -11.18 -6.18 -5.42
C LYS A 101 -10.71 -7.62 -5.22
N ASP A 102 -10.16 -8.21 -6.27
CA ASP A 102 -9.56 -9.56 -6.22
C ASP A 102 -8.23 -9.58 -5.45
N THR A 103 -7.76 -8.42 -4.98
CA THR A 103 -6.48 -8.25 -4.31
C THR A 103 -6.67 -7.57 -2.97
N LEU A 104 -6.16 -8.18 -1.90
CA LEU A 104 -6.03 -7.53 -0.60
C LEU A 104 -4.70 -6.80 -0.52
N SER A 105 -4.75 -5.54 -0.09
CA SER A 105 -3.57 -4.69 0.08
C SER A 105 -3.29 -4.46 1.56
N PHE A 106 -2.08 -4.79 1.99
CA PHE A 106 -1.61 -4.58 3.36
C PHE A 106 -0.45 -3.60 3.37
N SER A 107 -0.53 -2.55 4.20
CA SER A 107 0.57 -1.62 4.37
C SER A 107 1.49 -2.05 5.50
N PHE A 108 2.79 -2.10 5.22
CA PHE A 108 3.84 -2.37 6.21
C PHE A 108 4.47 -1.08 6.76
N GLY A 109 3.89 0.07 6.42
CA GLY A 109 4.39 1.36 6.89
C GLY A 109 5.55 1.90 6.05
N LYS A 110 6.34 2.80 6.66
CA LYS A 110 7.43 3.53 6.00
C LYS A 110 8.71 2.70 5.94
N ASP A 111 9.35 2.69 4.78
CA ASP A 111 10.71 2.15 4.62
C ASP A 111 11.72 3.30 4.65
N SER A 112 12.48 3.39 5.75
CA SER A 112 13.52 4.41 5.92
C SER A 112 14.78 4.19 5.09
N LYS A 113 14.92 3.04 4.44
CA LYS A 113 16.06 2.74 3.56
C LYS A 113 15.98 3.47 2.23
N VAL A 114 14.80 3.93 1.85
CA VAL A 114 14.60 4.69 0.61
C VAL A 114 14.31 6.13 0.92
N SER A 115 15.15 7.02 0.43
CA SER A 115 15.00 8.47 0.59
C SER A 115 14.50 9.09 -0.70
N VAL A 116 13.51 9.96 -0.60
CA VAL A 116 12.95 10.68 -1.74
C VAL A 116 12.91 12.17 -1.40
N GLU A 117 13.34 12.99 -2.33
CA GLU A 117 13.33 14.46 -2.24
C GLU A 117 12.67 15.02 -3.48
N ARG A 118 11.75 15.96 -3.29
CA ARG A 118 11.09 16.70 -4.37
C ARG A 118 11.43 18.17 -4.27
N THR A 119 12.15 18.71 -5.24
CA THR A 119 12.61 20.09 -5.23
C THR A 119 12.21 20.82 -6.50
N ARG A 120 11.91 22.11 -6.36
CA ARG A 120 11.67 22.98 -7.50
C ARG A 120 13.00 23.47 -8.08
N VAL A 121 13.23 23.20 -9.35
CA VAL A 121 14.42 23.65 -10.06
C VAL A 121 14.22 25.11 -10.46
N ARG A 122 14.84 26.03 -9.72
CA ARG A 122 14.65 27.49 -9.91
C ARG A 122 15.16 27.96 -11.26
N GLU A 123 16.29 27.46 -11.73
CA GLU A 123 16.92 27.83 -13.01
C GLU A 123 16.04 27.46 -14.22
N LYS A 124 15.23 26.42 -14.08
CA LYS A 124 14.30 25.95 -15.12
C LYS A 124 12.86 26.46 -14.91
N SER A 125 12.61 27.20 -13.82
CA SER A 125 11.30 27.78 -13.51
C SER A 125 11.30 29.25 -13.86
N LYS A 126 10.48 29.67 -14.83
CA LYS A 126 10.47 31.02 -15.39
C LYS A 126 9.07 31.59 -15.43
N ILE A 127 8.98 32.90 -15.28
CA ILE A 127 7.74 33.65 -15.49
C ILE A 127 7.99 34.57 -16.69
N LYS A 128 7.17 34.48 -17.70
CA LYS A 128 7.21 35.31 -18.89
C LYS A 128 5.87 36.02 -19.06
N THR A 129 5.92 37.32 -19.29
CA THR A 129 4.72 38.12 -19.63
C THR A 129 4.74 38.38 -21.14
N ILE A 130 3.68 38.02 -21.82
CA ILE A 130 3.50 38.20 -23.26
C ILE A 130 2.17 38.94 -23.46
N GLY A 131 2.24 40.26 -23.67
CA GLY A 131 1.06 41.11 -23.69
C GLY A 131 0.34 41.12 -22.34
N SER A 132 -0.96 40.83 -22.34
CA SER A 132 -1.78 40.71 -21.12
C SER A 132 -1.71 39.33 -20.46
N ARG A 133 -0.94 38.37 -21.03
CA ARG A 133 -0.89 36.99 -20.57
C ARG A 133 0.41 36.72 -19.82
N GLN A 134 0.31 35.91 -18.76
CA GLN A 134 1.47 35.42 -18.02
C GLN A 134 1.65 33.94 -18.29
N LYS A 135 2.87 33.53 -18.57
CA LYS A 135 3.28 32.15 -18.72
C LYS A 135 4.19 31.75 -17.56
N PHE A 136 3.76 30.73 -16.80
CA PHE A 136 4.54 30.16 -15.72
C PHE A 136 5.12 28.82 -16.20
N GLU A 137 6.42 28.70 -16.19
CA GLU A 137 7.12 27.43 -16.40
C GLU A 137 7.66 26.97 -15.05
N VAL A 138 7.27 25.77 -14.63
CA VAL A 138 7.72 25.20 -13.36
C VAL A 138 8.27 23.80 -13.60
N THR A 139 9.49 23.59 -13.13
CA THR A 139 10.16 22.29 -13.23
C THR A 139 10.40 21.74 -11.82
N TRP A 140 10.05 20.49 -11.64
CA TRP A 140 10.30 19.75 -10.41
C TRP A 140 11.30 18.64 -10.68
N GLU A 141 12.20 18.41 -9.74
CA GLU A 141 13.14 17.29 -9.73
C GLU A 141 12.79 16.38 -8.55
N ILE A 142 12.69 15.10 -8.84
CA ILE A 142 12.49 14.05 -7.82
C ILE A 142 13.77 13.25 -7.77
N LYS A 143 14.49 13.35 -6.64
CA LYS A 143 15.68 12.55 -6.35
C LYS A 143 15.31 11.37 -5.49
N ILE A 144 15.73 10.20 -5.90
CA ILE A 144 15.46 8.93 -5.20
C ILE A 144 16.80 8.27 -4.90
N LYS A 145 16.98 7.88 -3.64
CA LYS A 145 18.16 7.16 -3.20
C LYS A 145 17.74 5.91 -2.44
N ASN A 146 18.08 4.75 -2.97
CA ASN A 146 17.94 3.47 -2.29
C ASN A 146 19.23 3.16 -1.54
N ASN A 147 19.18 3.20 -0.21
CA ASN A 147 20.27 2.83 0.69
C ASN A 147 20.18 1.33 1.10
N GLY A 148 19.17 0.60 0.65
CA GLY A 148 19.05 -0.84 0.81
C GLY A 148 19.97 -1.60 -0.14
N GLY A 149 20.29 -2.83 0.20
CA GLY A 149 21.17 -3.67 -0.63
C GLY A 149 20.47 -4.37 -1.81
N ALA A 150 19.15 -4.25 -1.93
CA ALA A 150 18.35 -4.95 -2.94
C ALA A 150 17.66 -3.97 -3.90
N MET A 151 17.47 -4.42 -5.14
CA MET A 151 16.62 -3.71 -6.10
C MET A 151 15.15 -3.82 -5.66
N ILE A 152 14.43 -2.72 -5.71
CA ILE A 152 13.01 -2.65 -5.32
C ILE A 152 12.15 -2.08 -6.46
N PRO A 153 10.92 -2.57 -6.64
CA PRO A 153 9.95 -1.96 -7.54
C PRO A 153 9.31 -0.75 -6.84
N LEU A 154 9.71 0.46 -7.21
CA LEU A 154 9.18 1.70 -6.63
C LEU A 154 8.24 2.42 -7.61
N ILE A 155 7.02 2.64 -7.17
CA ILE A 155 6.02 3.43 -7.89
C ILE A 155 6.04 4.85 -7.32
N VAL A 156 6.46 5.81 -8.15
CA VAL A 156 6.45 7.23 -7.84
C VAL A 156 5.20 7.86 -8.45
N LYS A 157 4.37 8.47 -7.62
CA LYS A 157 3.21 9.22 -8.06
C LYS A 157 3.46 10.70 -7.79
N ASP A 158 3.36 11.52 -8.81
CA ASP A 158 3.38 12.97 -8.67
C ASP A 158 2.17 13.56 -9.41
N GLN A 159 1.96 14.83 -9.31
CA GLN A 159 0.83 15.50 -9.91
C GLN A 159 1.22 16.88 -10.39
N TYR A 160 0.93 17.20 -11.63
CA TYR A 160 0.91 18.57 -12.12
C TYR A 160 -0.50 19.18 -12.00
N PRO A 161 -0.64 20.50 -11.88
CA PRO A 161 -1.94 21.11 -11.77
C PRO A 161 -2.79 20.90 -13.04
N VAL A 162 -4.06 20.66 -12.87
CA VAL A 162 -5.08 20.73 -13.92
C VAL A 162 -5.98 21.95 -13.67
N SER A 163 -6.53 22.55 -14.72
CA SER A 163 -7.41 23.70 -14.60
C SER A 163 -8.74 23.46 -15.32
N ASN A 164 -9.83 23.78 -14.63
CA ASN A 164 -11.18 23.79 -15.19
C ASN A 164 -11.60 25.20 -15.68
N GLN A 165 -10.67 26.20 -15.58
CA GLN A 165 -10.94 27.57 -16.02
C GLN A 165 -10.46 27.74 -17.47
N GLU A 166 -11.30 28.30 -18.32
CA GLU A 166 -10.99 28.51 -19.75
C GLU A 166 -9.79 29.43 -19.98
N ASP A 167 -9.58 30.38 -19.08
CA ASP A 167 -8.48 31.35 -19.16
C ASP A 167 -7.13 30.77 -18.70
N ILE A 168 -7.14 29.63 -18.02
CA ILE A 168 -5.92 28.99 -17.50
C ILE A 168 -5.66 27.71 -18.27
N LYS A 169 -4.65 27.73 -19.12
CA LYS A 169 -4.22 26.55 -19.87
C LYS A 169 -2.98 25.95 -19.24
N VAL A 170 -3.09 24.74 -18.76
CA VAL A 170 -1.95 23.96 -18.28
C VAL A 170 -1.46 23.04 -19.38
N LYS A 171 -0.16 23.04 -19.62
CA LYS A 171 0.49 22.11 -20.55
C LYS A 171 1.54 21.34 -19.78
N GLN A 172 1.51 20.03 -19.92
CA GLN A 172 2.57 19.18 -19.46
C GLN A 172 3.86 19.51 -20.24
N GLY A 173 4.95 19.62 -19.52
CA GLY A 173 6.27 19.74 -20.09
C GLY A 173 6.89 18.40 -20.45
N GLU A 174 8.20 18.37 -20.57
CA GLU A 174 8.96 17.15 -20.80
C GLU A 174 8.88 16.23 -19.58
N LEU A 175 8.51 14.96 -19.81
CA LEU A 175 8.53 13.90 -18.82
C LEU A 175 9.63 12.92 -19.22
N VAL A 176 10.59 12.70 -18.32
CA VAL A 176 11.74 11.84 -18.64
C VAL A 176 11.33 10.36 -18.66
N ASP A 177 10.56 9.91 -17.66
CA ASP A 177 9.99 8.57 -17.58
C ASP A 177 8.64 8.64 -16.88
N GLY A 178 7.64 7.95 -17.38
CA GLY A 178 6.35 7.86 -16.70
C GLY A 178 5.16 7.83 -17.65
N LYS A 179 3.99 7.68 -17.03
CA LYS A 179 2.68 7.76 -17.70
C LYS A 179 1.88 8.87 -17.05
N VAL A 180 1.14 9.59 -17.84
CA VAL A 180 0.27 10.67 -17.37
C VAL A 180 -1.19 10.26 -17.50
N ASP A 181 -1.95 10.55 -16.45
CA ASP A 181 -3.41 10.53 -16.50
C ASP A 181 -3.88 11.98 -16.75
N GLU A 182 -4.41 12.24 -17.93
CA GLU A 182 -4.85 13.59 -18.34
C GLU A 182 -5.98 14.15 -17.48
N LYS A 183 -6.73 13.29 -16.78
CA LYS A 183 -7.86 13.72 -15.93
C LYS A 183 -7.41 14.21 -14.57
N THR A 184 -6.37 13.61 -14.05
CA THR A 184 -5.90 13.89 -12.68
C THR A 184 -4.58 14.62 -12.61
N GLY A 185 -3.82 14.66 -13.70
CA GLY A 185 -2.52 15.32 -13.81
C GLY A 185 -1.37 14.47 -13.32
#